data_246b6a2e9ffc7dd8def96bfa26bee68e
#
_entry.id   246b6a2e9ffc7dd8def96bfa26bee68e
#
_cell.length_a   1.000
_cell.length_b   1.000
_cell.length_c   1.000
_cell.angle_alpha   90.00
_cell.angle_beta   90.00
_cell.angle_gamma   90.00
#
_symmetry.space_group_name_H-M   'P 1'
#
loop_
_entity.id
_entity.type
_entity.pdbx_description
1 polymer ?
#
loop_
_entity_poly.entity_id
_entity_poly.type
_entity_poly.pdbx_seq_one_letter_code
_entity_poly.pdbx_strand_id
1 'polypeptide(L)'
;MPARGEVWLVDLGMIEKVRPAVVLSGAAGPKDRDLTTVIPDTTTLRDSRFEVHVPLPFLKPGAFLAQSPATVPGPRAQRRLGRMTEAQVRQIEDALLEWLEIKRAC
;
A
#
# COMPACT_ATOMS: atom_id res chain seq x y z
N MET A 1 13.97 -4.75 -5.44
CA MET A 1 13.21 -5.09 -4.22
C MET A 1 12.32 -3.93 -3.86
N PRO A 2 11.02 -4.14 -3.71
CA PRO A 2 10.14 -3.05 -3.26
C PRO A 2 10.53 -2.59 -1.86
N ALA A 3 10.57 -1.28 -1.68
CA ALA A 3 10.93 -0.65 -0.42
C ALA A 3 9.78 0.18 0.12
N ARG A 4 9.73 0.32 1.45
CA ARG A 4 8.70 1.09 2.13
C ARG A 4 8.54 2.48 1.51
N GLY A 5 7.30 2.85 1.24
CA GLY A 5 6.95 4.14 0.65
C GLY A 5 6.94 4.17 -0.86
N GLU A 6 7.49 3.17 -1.51
CA GLU A 6 7.41 3.08 -2.96
C GLU A 6 6.03 2.63 -3.41
N VAL A 7 5.61 3.15 -4.56
CA VAL A 7 4.35 2.75 -5.20
C VAL A 7 4.70 1.91 -6.43
N TRP A 8 4.16 0.71 -6.46
CA TRP A 8 4.42 -0.27 -7.52
C TRP A 8 3.13 -0.73 -8.15
N LEU A 9 3.20 -1.18 -9.41
CA LEU A 9 2.15 -2.03 -9.96
C LEU A 9 2.33 -3.42 -9.36
N VAL A 10 1.30 -3.90 -8.68
CA VAL A 10 1.34 -5.17 -7.95
C VAL A 10 0.24 -6.08 -8.42
N ASP A 11 0.58 -7.34 -8.70
CA ASP A 11 -0.39 -8.38 -8.98
C ASP A 11 -0.96 -8.89 -7.67
N LEU A 12 -2.22 -8.53 -7.41
CA LEU A 12 -2.92 -8.87 -6.17
C LEU A 12 -3.72 -10.17 -6.27
N GLY A 13 -3.62 -10.86 -7.40
CA GLY A 13 -4.30 -12.12 -7.61
C GLY A 13 -5.56 -11.99 -8.45
N MET A 14 -6.37 -13.07 -8.46
CA MET A 14 -7.42 -13.26 -9.46
C MET A 14 -8.48 -12.18 -9.50
N ILE A 15 -8.95 -11.71 -8.33
CA ILE A 15 -10.06 -10.75 -8.27
C ILE A 15 -9.56 -9.32 -8.48
N GLU A 16 -8.50 -8.97 -7.77
CA GLU A 16 -7.98 -7.59 -7.77
C GLU A 16 -7.07 -7.30 -8.95
N LYS A 17 -6.49 -8.32 -9.58
CA LYS A 17 -5.58 -8.17 -10.72
C LYS A 17 -4.40 -7.27 -10.38
N VAL A 18 -3.89 -6.55 -11.36
CA VAL A 18 -2.73 -5.65 -11.19
C VAL A 18 -3.23 -4.25 -10.89
N ARG A 19 -2.75 -3.69 -9.77
CA ARG A 19 -3.13 -2.35 -9.33
C ARG A 19 -1.92 -1.61 -8.79
N PRO A 20 -1.94 -0.27 -8.83
CA PRO A 20 -0.99 0.50 -8.04
C PRO A 20 -1.19 0.21 -6.55
N ALA A 21 -0.11 0.07 -5.83
CA ALA A 21 -0.17 -0.16 -4.38
C ALA A 21 1.08 0.43 -3.74
N VAL A 22 0.91 0.96 -2.52
CA VAL A 22 2.04 1.50 -1.75
C VAL A 22 2.59 0.41 -0.84
N VAL A 23 3.91 0.31 -0.78
CA VAL A 23 4.61 -0.65 0.08
C VAL A 23 4.70 -0.08 1.49
N LEU A 24 4.21 -0.84 2.46
CA LEU A 24 4.30 -0.47 3.88
C LEU A 24 5.40 -1.24 4.61
N SER A 25 5.72 -2.45 4.18
CA SER A 25 6.71 -3.28 4.86
C SER A 25 8.12 -2.82 4.56
N GLY A 26 9.02 -3.12 5.51
CA GLY A 26 10.44 -3.00 5.26
C GLY A 26 10.95 -4.14 4.39
N ALA A 27 12.24 -4.09 4.07
CA ALA A 27 12.88 -5.14 3.27
C ALA A 27 13.04 -6.42 4.08
N ALA A 28 12.79 -7.56 3.43
CA ALA A 28 13.01 -8.86 4.05
C ALA A 28 14.52 -9.13 4.19
N GLY A 29 14.90 -9.65 5.35
CA GLY A 29 16.28 -10.07 5.60
C GLY A 29 16.52 -11.50 5.11
N PRO A 30 17.77 -12.00 5.27
CA PRO A 30 18.14 -13.31 4.72
C PRO A 30 17.34 -14.50 5.27
N LYS A 31 16.80 -14.37 6.48
CA LYS A 31 16.01 -15.42 7.12
C LYS A 31 14.52 -15.19 7.02
N ASP A 32 14.11 -14.06 6.50
CA ASP A 32 12.70 -13.73 6.35
C ASP A 32 12.16 -14.29 5.03
N ARG A 33 10.85 -14.50 4.98
CA ARG A 33 10.21 -14.84 3.71
C ARG A 33 10.26 -13.64 2.78
N ASP A 34 10.37 -13.88 1.49
CA ASP A 34 10.34 -12.81 0.47
C ASP A 34 8.90 -12.38 0.26
N LEU A 35 8.41 -11.57 1.19
CA LEU A 35 7.04 -11.06 1.18
C LEU A 35 7.05 -9.54 1.30
N THR A 36 6.04 -8.93 0.71
CA THR A 36 5.85 -7.48 0.71
C THR A 36 4.41 -7.19 1.07
N THR A 37 4.19 -6.30 2.04
CA THR A 37 2.85 -5.87 2.44
C THR A 37 2.55 -4.53 1.81
N VAL A 38 1.41 -4.46 1.12
CA VAL A 38 1.02 -3.28 0.34
C VAL A 38 -0.41 -2.88 0.66
N ILE A 39 -0.73 -1.61 0.36
CA ILE A 39 -2.10 -1.08 0.38
C ILE A 39 -2.45 -0.68 -1.06
N PRO A 40 -3.52 -1.26 -1.63
CA PRO A 40 -3.88 -0.95 -3.01
C PRO A 40 -4.56 0.39 -3.17
N ASP A 41 -4.37 0.99 -4.34
CA ASP A 41 -5.10 2.16 -4.79
C ASP A 41 -6.36 1.73 -5.52
N THR A 42 -7.41 2.54 -5.45
CA THR A 42 -8.65 2.31 -6.21
C THR A 42 -9.19 3.63 -6.76
N THR A 43 -9.83 3.55 -7.91
CA THR A 43 -10.60 4.66 -8.46
C THR A 43 -12.09 4.52 -8.17
N THR A 44 -12.51 3.38 -7.60
CA THR A 44 -13.90 3.13 -7.22
C THR A 44 -14.09 3.55 -5.75
N LEU A 45 -14.63 4.73 -5.54
CA LEU A 45 -14.72 5.33 -4.21
C LEU A 45 -16.10 5.12 -3.60
N ARG A 46 -16.14 4.91 -2.27
CA ARG A 46 -17.35 4.75 -1.49
C ARG A 46 -17.49 5.81 -0.40
N ASP A 47 -16.61 6.81 -0.39
CA ASP A 47 -16.58 7.85 0.63
C ASP A 47 -16.39 7.30 2.04
N SER A 48 -15.57 6.26 2.17
CA SER A 48 -15.22 5.67 3.45
C SER A 48 -14.06 6.43 4.10
N ARG A 49 -14.07 6.52 5.43
CA ARG A 49 -12.96 7.12 6.18
C ARG A 49 -11.65 6.34 6.03
N PHE A 50 -11.72 5.13 5.53
CA PHE A 50 -10.52 4.30 5.29
C PHE A 50 -10.00 4.40 3.85
N GLU A 51 -10.61 5.25 3.03
CA GLU A 51 -10.10 5.61 1.72
C GLU A 51 -9.22 6.84 1.89
N VAL A 52 -7.92 6.66 1.76
CA VAL A 52 -6.96 7.72 2.04
C VAL A 52 -6.52 8.36 0.73
N HIS A 53 -6.85 9.64 0.56
CA HIS A 53 -6.52 10.39 -0.64
C HIS A 53 -5.12 10.96 -0.53
N VAL A 54 -4.22 10.43 -1.34
CA VAL A 54 -2.84 10.93 -1.46
C VAL A 54 -2.60 11.23 -2.93
N PRO A 55 -2.77 12.48 -3.36
CA PRO A 55 -2.54 12.84 -4.76
C PRO A 55 -1.08 12.65 -5.13
N LEU A 56 -0.85 11.91 -6.21
CA LEU A 56 0.48 11.65 -6.73
C LEU A 56 0.47 11.91 -8.23
N PRO A 57 1.50 12.59 -8.78
CA PRO A 57 1.47 13.02 -10.18
C PRO A 57 1.48 11.85 -11.16
N PHE A 58 1.91 10.67 -10.74
CA PHE A 58 1.98 9.48 -11.60
C PHE A 58 0.76 8.57 -11.49
N LEU A 59 -0.27 8.96 -10.71
CA LEU A 59 -1.49 8.18 -10.55
C LEU A 59 -2.73 8.98 -10.93
N LYS A 60 -3.74 8.27 -11.42
CA LYS A 60 -5.07 8.85 -11.59
C LYS A 60 -5.66 9.17 -10.22
N PRO A 61 -6.56 10.17 -10.13
CA PRO A 61 -7.25 10.45 -8.88
C PRO A 61 -7.98 9.22 -8.35
N GLY A 62 -7.80 8.95 -7.06
CA GLY A 62 -8.39 7.79 -6.39
C GLY A 62 -8.03 7.83 -4.92
N ALA A 63 -8.03 6.68 -4.29
CA ALA A 63 -7.67 6.58 -2.88
C ALA A 63 -6.99 5.25 -2.58
N PHE A 64 -6.20 5.23 -1.53
CA PHE A 64 -5.58 4.00 -1.02
C PHE A 64 -6.52 3.38 0.00
N LEU A 65 -6.82 2.09 -0.19
CA LEU A 65 -7.78 1.35 0.64
C LEU A 65 -7.11 0.80 1.88
N ALA A 66 -7.14 1.54 2.98
CA ALA A 66 -6.50 1.09 4.22
C ALA A 66 -7.15 -0.18 4.78
N GLN A 67 -8.38 -0.49 4.39
CA GLN A 67 -9.06 -1.72 4.80
C GLN A 67 -8.58 -2.98 4.09
N SER A 68 -7.74 -2.84 3.06
CA SER A 68 -7.39 -3.97 2.20
C SER A 68 -5.88 -4.18 2.11
N PRO A 69 -5.16 -4.28 3.25
CA PRO A 69 -3.75 -4.63 3.17
C PRO A 69 -3.60 -6.02 2.56
N ALA A 70 -2.59 -6.19 1.73
CA ALA A 70 -2.29 -7.46 1.12
C ALA A 70 -0.81 -7.75 1.26
N THR A 71 -0.48 -9.00 1.58
CA THR A 71 0.91 -9.45 1.63
C THR A 71 1.12 -10.45 0.49
N VAL A 72 2.06 -10.13 -0.36
CA VAL A 72 2.32 -10.90 -1.58
C VAL A 72 3.81 -11.25 -1.70
N PRO A 73 4.15 -12.30 -2.44
CA PRO A 73 5.55 -12.55 -2.79
C PRO A 73 6.15 -11.34 -3.50
N GLY A 74 7.41 -11.05 -3.21
CA GLY A 74 8.11 -9.90 -3.80
C GLY A 74 7.98 -9.78 -5.30
N PRO A 75 8.14 -10.88 -6.07
CA PRO A 75 8.00 -10.82 -7.54
C PRO A 75 6.64 -10.38 -8.08
N ARG A 76 5.60 -10.37 -7.25
CA ARG A 76 4.29 -9.83 -7.64
C ARG A 76 4.31 -8.31 -7.79
N ALA A 77 5.28 -7.61 -7.22
CA ALA A 77 5.53 -6.21 -7.49
C ALA A 77 6.26 -6.13 -8.83
N GLN A 78 5.56 -5.67 -9.85
CA GLN A 78 6.01 -5.79 -11.24
C GLN A 78 6.80 -4.59 -11.73
N ARG A 79 6.38 -3.38 -11.38
CA ARG A 79 7.00 -2.16 -11.85
C ARG A 79 6.84 -1.04 -10.83
N ARG A 80 7.94 -0.37 -10.52
CA ARG A 80 7.91 0.80 -9.68
C ARG A 80 7.34 1.99 -10.44
N LEU A 81 6.37 2.69 -9.83
CA LEU A 81 5.75 3.86 -10.42
C LEU A 81 6.30 5.15 -9.83
N GLY A 82 6.64 5.14 -8.56
CA GLY A 82 7.14 6.33 -7.87
C GLY A 82 7.23 6.09 -6.39
N ARG A 83 7.15 7.18 -5.62
CA ARG A 83 7.39 7.12 -4.19
C ARG A 83 6.54 8.15 -3.45
N MET A 84 6.11 7.79 -2.24
CA MET A 84 5.49 8.71 -1.28
C MET A 84 6.53 9.24 -0.31
N THR A 85 6.26 10.41 0.25
CA THR A 85 7.00 10.88 1.42
C THR A 85 6.59 10.06 2.65
N GLU A 86 7.42 10.09 3.70
CA GLU A 86 7.06 9.39 4.95
C GLU A 86 5.78 9.96 5.56
N ALA A 87 5.54 11.27 5.44
CA ALA A 87 4.31 11.88 5.92
C ALA A 87 3.08 11.34 5.18
N GLN A 88 3.19 11.10 3.88
CA GLN A 88 2.11 10.51 3.10
C GLN A 88 1.86 9.05 3.48
N VAL A 89 2.92 8.27 3.65
CA VAL A 89 2.80 6.89 4.12
C VAL A 89 2.12 6.86 5.49
N ARG A 90 2.47 7.81 6.37
CA ARG A 90 1.91 7.89 7.70
C ARG A 90 0.40 8.08 7.71
N GLN A 91 -0.13 8.84 6.76
CA GLN A 91 -1.58 9.01 6.62
C GLN A 91 -2.27 7.66 6.38
N ILE A 92 -1.67 6.82 5.54
CA ILE A 92 -2.23 5.51 5.22
C ILE A 92 -2.09 4.57 6.41
N GLU A 93 -0.94 4.59 7.08
CA GLU A 93 -0.73 3.79 8.29
C GLU A 93 -1.73 4.14 9.37
N ASP A 94 -1.98 5.42 9.60
CA ASP A 94 -2.91 5.85 10.64
C ASP A 94 -4.30 5.27 10.38
N ALA A 95 -4.76 5.30 9.14
CA ALA A 95 -6.05 4.71 8.77
C ALA A 95 -6.05 3.20 8.94
N LEU A 96 -4.95 2.53 8.57
CA LEU A 96 -4.83 1.07 8.73
C LEU A 96 -4.85 0.68 10.20
N LEU A 97 -4.11 1.40 11.05
CA LEU A 97 -4.09 1.10 12.48
C LEU A 97 -5.46 1.33 13.10
N GLU A 98 -6.19 2.35 12.66
CA GLU A 98 -7.56 2.58 13.12
C GLU A 98 -8.46 1.43 12.70
N TRP A 99 -8.36 0.97 11.46
CA TRP A 99 -9.14 -0.18 10.97
C TRP A 99 -8.84 -1.44 11.78
N LEU A 100 -7.58 -1.68 12.10
CA LEU A 100 -7.16 -2.85 12.86
C LEU A 100 -7.33 -2.68 14.38
N GLU A 101 -7.75 -1.50 14.82
CA GLU A 101 -7.90 -1.14 16.24
C GLU A 101 -6.60 -1.32 17.04
N ILE A 102 -5.48 -0.99 16.39
CA ILE A 102 -4.17 -1.01 17.03
C ILE A 102 -3.83 0.42 17.44
N LYS A 103 -3.58 0.63 18.76
CA LYS A 103 -3.20 1.94 19.27
C LYS A 103 -1.70 2.13 19.14
N ARG A 104 -1.30 3.30 18.62
CA ARG A 104 0.11 3.66 18.64
C ARG A 104 0.54 3.98 20.07
N ALA A 105 1.75 3.54 20.41
CA ALA A 105 2.40 3.99 21.64
C ALA A 105 2.75 5.48 21.50
N CYS A 106 2.56 6.24 22.55
CA CYS A 106 2.89 7.67 22.56
C CYS A 106 4.36 7.90 22.88
#